data_59b4151b16dda5c054c8b94ee02e1335
#
_entry.id   59b4151b16dda5c054c8b94ee02e1335
#
_cell.length_a   1.000
_cell.length_b   1.000
_cell.length_c   1.000
_cell.angle_alpha   90.00
_cell.angle_beta   90.00
_cell.angle_gamma   90.00
#
_symmetry.space_group_name_H-M   'P 1'
#
loop_
_entity.id
_entity.type
_entity.pdbx_description
1 polymer ?
#
loop_
_entity_poly.entity_id
_entity_poly.type
_entity_poly.pdbx_seq_one_letter_code
_entity_poly.pdbx_strand_id
1 'polypeptide(L)'
;MTDWSAVSGPYFDDLAIGQVFDRAPSMTLTPGVAAAHQAILGDRLRLSWDAELAHAVTGVAGVMAHPALVCDVAIGQSTLVTQRVKANLFYRGVNFHR
;
A
#
# COMPACT_ATOMS: atom_id res chain seq x y z
N MET A 1 -28.50 -10.22 -9.20
CA MET A 1 -27.61 -11.35 -8.87
C MET A 1 -26.18 -10.96 -9.22
N THR A 2 -25.26 -11.25 -8.34
CA THR A 2 -23.84 -10.94 -8.60
C THR A 2 -23.25 -11.99 -9.55
N ASP A 3 -22.64 -11.52 -10.61
CA ASP A 3 -21.94 -12.38 -11.55
C ASP A 3 -20.49 -12.57 -11.09
N TRP A 4 -20.20 -13.71 -10.51
CA TRP A 4 -18.87 -14.05 -10.02
C TRP A 4 -17.88 -14.42 -11.14
N SER A 5 -18.36 -14.57 -12.38
CA SER A 5 -17.47 -14.79 -13.52
C SER A 5 -16.62 -13.56 -13.84
N ALA A 6 -17.06 -12.37 -13.39
CA ALA A 6 -16.29 -11.14 -13.52
C ALA A 6 -15.08 -11.10 -12.58
N VAL A 7 -15.05 -11.92 -11.55
CA VAL A 7 -13.87 -12.04 -10.70
C VAL A 7 -12.79 -12.77 -11.48
N SER A 8 -11.76 -12.04 -11.85
CA SER A 8 -10.66 -12.56 -12.63
C SER A 8 -9.37 -12.55 -11.79
N GLY A 9 -8.29 -12.89 -12.40
CA GLY A 9 -7.00 -12.96 -11.75
C GLY A 9 -6.45 -14.36 -11.81
N PRO A 10 -5.13 -14.50 -11.69
CA PRO A 10 -4.48 -15.79 -11.86
C PRO A 10 -4.70 -16.70 -10.65
N TYR A 11 -4.78 -18.00 -10.93
CA TYR A 11 -4.49 -19.02 -9.95
C TYR A 11 -2.97 -19.17 -9.82
N PHE A 12 -2.52 -19.86 -8.78
CA PHE A 12 -1.09 -20.08 -8.58
C PHE A 12 -0.41 -20.71 -9.80
N ASP A 13 -1.06 -21.68 -10.42
CA ASP A 13 -0.50 -22.41 -11.59
C ASP A 13 -0.40 -21.54 -12.85
N ASP A 14 -1.10 -20.41 -12.88
CA ASP A 14 -1.06 -19.45 -14.00
C ASP A 14 0.13 -18.48 -13.89
N LEU A 15 0.81 -18.46 -12.75
CA LEU A 15 1.91 -17.54 -12.50
C LEU A 15 3.24 -18.08 -13.00
N ALA A 16 4.06 -17.21 -13.55
CA ALA A 16 5.40 -17.53 -14.03
C ALA A 16 6.44 -16.59 -13.43
N ILE A 17 7.62 -17.11 -13.21
CA ILE A 17 8.76 -16.30 -12.75
C ILE A 17 9.09 -15.25 -13.82
N GLY A 18 9.26 -14.00 -13.41
CA GLY A 18 9.53 -12.88 -14.31
C GLY A 18 8.29 -12.23 -14.91
N GLN A 19 7.11 -12.77 -14.64
CA GLN A 19 5.86 -12.15 -15.07
C GLN A 19 5.66 -10.77 -14.42
N VAL A 20 5.22 -9.78 -15.19
CA VAL A 20 5.02 -8.41 -14.74
C VAL A 20 3.53 -8.07 -14.75
N PHE A 21 3.06 -7.45 -13.68
CA PHE A 21 1.70 -6.93 -13.53
C PHE A 21 1.78 -5.43 -13.32
N ASP A 22 1.56 -4.66 -14.39
CA ASP A 22 1.79 -3.20 -14.43
C ASP A 22 0.53 -2.39 -14.75
N ARG A 23 -0.66 -2.99 -14.60
CA ARG A 23 -1.94 -2.37 -14.99
C ARG A 23 -2.71 -1.76 -13.84
N ALA A 24 -2.16 -1.73 -12.64
CA ALA A 24 -2.81 -1.07 -11.53
C ALA A 24 -2.92 0.44 -11.80
N PRO A 25 -4.05 1.07 -11.48
CA PRO A 25 -4.19 2.51 -11.66
C PRO A 25 -3.25 3.27 -10.76
N SER A 26 -2.73 4.38 -11.26
CA SER A 26 -1.90 5.29 -10.46
C SER A 26 -2.73 5.88 -9.33
N MET A 27 -2.11 6.07 -8.18
CA MET A 27 -2.72 6.68 -7.03
C MET A 27 -1.79 7.71 -6.40
N THR A 28 -2.32 8.89 -6.12
CA THR A 28 -1.58 9.94 -5.40
C THR A 28 -1.79 9.79 -3.90
N LEU A 29 -0.71 9.75 -3.14
CA LEU A 29 -0.77 9.79 -1.68
C LEU A 29 -0.98 11.23 -1.23
N THR A 30 -2.24 11.59 -1.01
CA THR A 30 -2.62 12.94 -0.59
C THR A 30 -2.59 13.08 0.92
N PRO A 31 -2.51 14.32 1.46
CA PRO A 31 -2.69 14.55 2.89
C PRO A 31 -4.02 14.02 3.43
N GLY A 32 -5.09 14.09 2.64
CA GLY A 32 -6.39 13.55 3.02
C GLY A 32 -6.38 12.03 3.19
N VAL A 33 -5.74 11.32 2.26
CA VAL A 33 -5.56 9.86 2.37
C VAL A 33 -4.73 9.51 3.60
N ALA A 34 -3.64 10.25 3.83
CA ALA A 34 -2.78 10.04 4.99
C ALA A 34 -3.53 10.28 6.30
N ALA A 35 -4.34 11.33 6.38
CA ALA A 35 -5.14 11.64 7.56
C ALA A 35 -6.20 10.57 7.83
N ALA A 36 -6.88 10.08 6.80
CA ALA A 36 -7.85 9.00 6.93
C ALA A 36 -7.21 7.71 7.43
N HIS A 37 -6.07 7.35 6.87
CA HIS A 37 -5.30 6.18 7.30
C HIS A 37 -4.87 6.31 8.76
N GLN A 38 -4.35 7.48 9.14
CA GLN A 38 -3.92 7.76 10.51
C GLN A 38 -5.08 7.64 11.51
N ALA A 39 -6.25 8.12 11.14
CA ALA A 39 -7.44 8.03 11.98
C ALA A 39 -7.86 6.58 12.24
N ILE A 40 -7.74 5.72 11.23
CA ILE A 40 -8.05 4.29 11.34
C ILE A 40 -6.98 3.56 12.15
N LEU A 41 -5.72 3.81 11.84
CA LEU A 41 -4.59 3.13 12.46
C LEU A 41 -4.38 3.54 13.92
N GLY A 42 -4.61 4.82 14.24
CA GLY A 42 -4.39 5.37 15.58
C GLY A 42 -2.93 5.35 16.00
N ASP A 43 -2.02 5.35 15.06
CA ASP A 43 -0.58 5.27 15.30
C ASP A 43 -0.03 6.55 15.93
N ARG A 44 1.04 6.42 16.68
CA ARG A 44 1.74 7.52 17.34
C ARG A 44 3.10 7.86 16.69
N LEU A 45 3.35 7.43 15.48
CA LEU A 45 4.55 7.76 14.75
C LEU A 45 4.53 9.25 14.38
N ARG A 46 5.22 10.06 15.15
CA ARG A 46 5.16 11.52 15.06
C ARG A 46 5.62 12.09 13.72
N LEU A 47 6.55 11.45 13.06
CA LEU A 47 7.03 11.88 11.73
C LEU A 47 5.92 11.93 10.68
N SER A 48 4.84 11.20 10.89
CA SER A 48 3.71 11.13 9.96
C SER A 48 2.60 12.14 10.27
N TRP A 49 2.66 12.85 11.39
CA TRP A 49 1.62 13.81 11.74
C TRP A 49 2.13 15.10 12.40
N ASP A 50 3.42 15.19 12.73
CA ASP A 50 4.05 16.39 13.27
C ASP A 50 4.98 17.00 12.21
N ALA A 51 4.48 18.03 11.53
CA ALA A 51 5.22 18.66 10.43
C ALA A 51 6.49 19.35 10.88
N GLU A 52 6.52 19.92 12.08
CA GLU A 52 7.73 20.58 12.60
C GLU A 52 8.82 19.55 12.88
N LEU A 53 8.47 18.46 13.54
CA LEU A 53 9.41 17.37 13.79
C LEU A 53 9.89 16.75 12.50
N ALA A 54 8.98 16.46 11.56
CA ALA A 54 9.34 15.88 10.28
C ALA A 54 10.31 16.77 9.51
N HIS A 55 10.08 18.09 9.48
CA HIS A 55 10.99 19.04 8.85
C HIS A 55 12.37 19.06 9.54
N ALA A 56 12.40 19.03 10.85
CA ALA A 56 13.66 19.00 11.61
C ALA A 56 14.49 17.74 11.32
N VAL A 57 13.83 16.62 11.10
CA VAL A 57 14.50 15.34 10.84
C VAL A 57 14.87 15.16 9.37
N THR A 58 13.98 15.50 8.45
CA THR A 58 14.15 15.23 7.01
C THR A 58 14.71 16.39 6.22
N GLY A 59 14.59 17.63 6.73
CA GLY A 59 14.91 18.84 5.99
C GLY A 59 13.89 19.22 4.92
N VAL A 60 12.81 18.49 4.80
CA VAL A 60 11.78 18.69 3.79
C VAL A 60 10.48 19.15 4.46
N ALA A 61 9.80 20.11 3.84
CA ALA A 61 8.51 20.59 4.36
C ALA A 61 7.43 19.51 4.27
N GLY A 62 6.59 19.46 5.29
CA GLY A 62 5.49 18.51 5.38
C GLY A 62 5.82 17.30 6.24
N VAL A 63 4.83 16.43 6.39
CA VAL A 63 4.98 15.19 7.16
C VAL A 63 5.53 14.07 6.29
N MET A 64 6.16 13.10 6.92
CA MET A 64 6.63 11.89 6.24
C MET A 64 5.46 10.93 6.03
N ALA A 65 5.40 10.28 4.87
CA ALA A 65 4.40 9.24 4.64
C ALA A 65 4.59 8.10 5.65
N HIS A 66 3.47 7.67 6.25
CA HIS A 66 3.53 6.54 7.18
C HIS A 66 3.90 5.26 6.41
N PRO A 67 4.88 4.47 6.87
CA PRO A 67 5.27 3.24 6.17
C PRO A 67 4.11 2.26 5.97
N ALA A 68 3.22 2.15 6.96
CA ALA A 68 2.05 1.29 6.85
C ALA A 68 1.08 1.76 5.75
N LEU A 69 0.92 3.08 5.55
CA LEU A 69 0.11 3.61 4.45
C LEU A 69 0.69 3.18 3.10
N VAL A 70 1.98 3.34 2.92
CA VAL A 70 2.66 2.96 1.67
C VAL A 70 2.51 1.45 1.43
N CYS A 71 2.69 0.65 2.47
CA CYS A 71 2.53 -0.80 2.40
C CYS A 71 1.10 -1.20 2.05
N ASP A 72 0.10 -0.59 2.70
CA ASP A 72 -1.32 -0.89 2.46
C ASP A 72 -1.75 -0.53 1.04
N VAL A 73 -1.28 0.61 0.53
CA VAL A 73 -1.53 1.02 -0.87
C VAL A 73 -0.89 0.03 -1.84
N ALA A 74 0.35 -0.37 -1.59
CA ALA A 74 1.04 -1.35 -2.44
C ALA A 74 0.31 -2.70 -2.49
N ILE A 75 -0.17 -3.18 -1.33
CA ILE A 75 -0.96 -4.40 -1.25
C ILE A 75 -2.27 -4.23 -2.02
N GLY A 76 -2.97 -3.11 -1.86
CA GLY A 76 -4.19 -2.81 -2.60
C GLY A 76 -3.95 -2.78 -4.12
N GLN A 77 -2.84 -2.23 -4.55
CA GLN A 77 -2.46 -2.20 -5.96
C GLN A 77 -2.09 -3.57 -6.52
N SER A 78 -1.81 -4.54 -5.68
CA SER A 78 -1.49 -5.89 -6.11
C SER A 78 -2.73 -6.74 -6.45
N THR A 79 -3.92 -6.18 -6.42
CA THR A 79 -5.18 -6.91 -6.59
C THR A 79 -5.25 -7.70 -7.90
N LEU A 80 -4.63 -7.23 -8.98
CA LEU A 80 -4.58 -7.96 -10.25
C LEU A 80 -4.01 -9.38 -10.08
N VAL A 81 -3.10 -9.56 -9.15
CA VAL A 81 -2.44 -10.84 -8.86
C VAL A 81 -3.12 -11.55 -7.69
N THR A 82 -3.60 -10.80 -6.69
CA THR A 82 -3.92 -11.33 -5.37
C THR A 82 -5.40 -11.55 -5.14
N GLN A 83 -6.29 -11.22 -6.08
CA GLN A 83 -7.73 -11.31 -5.82
C GLN A 83 -8.25 -12.73 -5.56
N ARG A 84 -7.49 -13.76 -5.88
CA ARG A 84 -7.81 -15.17 -5.56
C ARG A 84 -7.03 -15.73 -4.38
N VAL A 85 -6.24 -14.89 -3.72
CA VAL A 85 -5.47 -15.29 -2.52
C VAL A 85 -6.43 -15.47 -1.35
N LYS A 86 -6.30 -16.57 -0.64
CA LYS A 86 -7.13 -16.87 0.53
C LYS A 86 -6.65 -16.16 1.78
N ALA A 87 -5.34 -16.09 1.97
CA ALA A 87 -4.75 -15.52 3.17
C ALA A 87 -3.32 -15.04 2.89
N ASN A 88 -2.93 -13.99 3.59
CA ASN A 88 -1.55 -13.57 3.70
C ASN A 88 -0.96 -14.17 4.97
N LEU A 89 0.02 -15.05 4.82
CA LEU A 89 0.56 -15.81 5.94
C LEU A 89 1.69 -15.09 6.66
N PHE A 90 2.60 -14.45 5.91
CA PHE A 90 3.71 -13.71 6.49
C PHE A 90 4.40 -12.84 5.44
N TYR A 91 5.19 -11.88 5.92
CA TYR A 91 6.13 -11.12 5.10
C TYR A 91 7.55 -11.57 5.42
N ARG A 92 8.33 -11.84 4.39
CA ARG A 92 9.75 -12.17 4.56
C ARG A 92 10.59 -10.92 4.79
N GLY A 93 10.17 -9.81 4.25
CA GLY A 93 10.80 -8.51 4.42
C GLY A 93 10.10 -7.46 3.58
N VAL A 94 10.31 -6.19 3.94
CA VAL A 94 9.77 -5.04 3.21
C VAL A 94 10.87 -4.00 3.06
N ASN A 95 11.11 -3.54 1.84
CA ASN A 95 12.05 -2.46 1.56
C ASN A 95 11.29 -1.29 0.93
N PHE A 96 11.54 -0.09 1.43
CA PHE A 96 10.99 1.14 0.90
C PHE A 96 12.06 1.87 0.08
N HIS A 97 11.72 2.23 -1.16
CA HIS A 97 12.63 2.91 -2.08
C HIS A 97 12.12 4.31 -2.38
N ARG A 98 12.32 5.28 -1.54
CA ARG A 98 11.84 6.66 -1.66
C ARG A 98 10.34 6.79 -1.45
#